data_0e6174f94c7eca68c88d2b2ac33d708d
#
_entry.id   0e6174f94c7eca68c88d2b2ac33d708d
#
_cell.length_a   1.000
_cell.length_b   1.000
_cell.length_c   1.000
_cell.angle_alpha   90.00
_cell.angle_beta   90.00
_cell.angle_gamma   90.00
#
_symmetry.space_group_name_H-M   'P 1'
#
loop_
_entity.id
_entity.type
_entity.pdbx_description
1 polymer ?
#
loop_
_entity_poly.entity_id
_entity_poly.type
_entity_poly.pdbx_seq_one_letter_code
_entity_poly.pdbx_strand_id
1 'polypeptide(L)'
;YRKGRKWNMDYNDVKRLKAQVPELDIVTPMLSGWGSKVTFKDKKTSCSVKGLLPDYAKVESPKIYYGRYLNSMDMQQHRKVCVIGKKIYKNLFPGGGNPCGQLVRIDSIYYNVVGVDYSSGNMSINGRAEESVVIPLTLMQQAYNYGNQVHLICVTAKRGVKMSTITQKMRNVIARAHSVCPSDEKAITVFNTEVMFGMLDNLFSGVNFLIWLVGIGTLLAGAIGVSNIMMVTVRERTIEIGIRRAIGATPKSILGQIISESIVLTSVAGMSGIFFAVVILQLAEMANTTDGIVTSHFQIGFWTAIGAVVILSILGVLAGLAPAFRAMSIKPVD
;
A
#
# COMPACT_ATOMS: atom_id res chain seq x y z
N TYR A 1 -37.24 4.92 23.17
CA TYR A 1 -36.56 5.48 21.97
C TYR A 1 -37.63 5.90 20.97
N ARG A 2 -37.64 7.21 20.52
CA ARG A 2 -38.63 7.70 19.54
C ARG A 2 -38.09 7.47 18.12
N LYS A 3 -38.88 6.81 17.26
CA LYS A 3 -38.61 6.71 15.81
C LYS A 3 -38.47 8.12 15.20
N GLY A 4 -37.45 8.34 14.36
CA GLY A 4 -37.27 9.60 13.64
C GLY A 4 -36.55 10.72 14.42
N ARG A 5 -36.00 10.44 15.61
CA ARG A 5 -35.17 11.40 16.34
C ARG A 5 -33.88 11.66 15.57
N LYS A 6 -33.66 12.89 15.14
CA LYS A 6 -32.37 13.36 14.61
C LYS A 6 -31.45 13.72 15.77
N TRP A 7 -30.23 13.25 15.75
CA TRP A 7 -29.19 13.63 16.70
C TRP A 7 -27.89 13.87 15.92
N ASN A 8 -27.01 14.70 16.44
CA ASN A 8 -25.73 14.99 15.82
C ASN A 8 -24.64 14.77 16.87
N MET A 9 -23.50 14.28 16.42
CA MET A 9 -22.30 14.24 17.26
C MET A 9 -21.82 15.65 17.56
N ASP A 10 -21.24 15.83 18.73
CA ASP A 10 -20.65 17.10 19.14
C ASP A 10 -19.16 16.97 19.54
N TYR A 11 -18.50 18.09 19.69
CA TYR A 11 -17.09 18.10 20.10
C TYR A 11 -16.87 17.51 21.50
N ASN A 12 -17.90 17.46 22.37
CA ASN A 12 -17.79 16.85 23.69
C ASN A 12 -17.70 15.32 23.59
N ASP A 13 -18.22 14.73 22.52
CA ASP A 13 -18.09 13.28 22.27
C ASP A 13 -16.63 12.88 22.07
N VAL A 14 -15.82 13.75 21.45
CA VAL A 14 -14.37 13.56 21.33
C VAL A 14 -13.73 13.48 22.72
N LYS A 15 -14.12 14.41 23.63
CA LYS A 15 -13.62 14.41 25.02
C LYS A 15 -14.06 13.17 25.78
N ARG A 16 -15.34 12.75 25.61
CA ARG A 16 -15.89 11.55 26.25
C ARG A 16 -15.16 10.28 25.79
N LEU A 17 -14.92 10.15 24.48
CA LEU A 17 -14.18 9.01 23.93
C LEU A 17 -12.75 8.97 24.46
N LYS A 18 -12.04 10.09 24.49
CA LYS A 18 -10.68 10.19 25.05
C LYS A 18 -10.62 9.79 26.53
N ALA A 19 -11.62 10.16 27.30
CA ALA A 19 -11.68 9.90 28.74
C ALA A 19 -12.10 8.45 29.08
N GLN A 20 -13.05 7.88 28.32
CA GLN A 20 -13.69 6.60 28.65
C GLN A 20 -13.13 5.39 27.88
N VAL A 21 -12.32 5.64 26.84
CA VAL A 21 -11.72 4.59 25.99
C VAL A 21 -10.21 4.81 25.92
N PRO A 22 -9.45 4.44 26.97
CA PRO A 22 -8.00 4.68 27.04
C PRO A 22 -7.18 3.87 26.03
N GLU A 23 -7.79 2.90 25.35
CA GLU A 23 -7.19 2.09 24.29
C GLU A 23 -7.04 2.87 22.97
N LEU A 24 -7.71 4.03 22.85
CA LEU A 24 -7.56 4.93 21.70
C LEU A 24 -6.24 5.71 21.80
N ASP A 25 -5.61 5.93 20.64
CA ASP A 25 -4.41 6.76 20.51
C ASP A 25 -4.82 8.17 20.04
N ILE A 26 -5.42 8.26 18.87
CA ILE A 26 -5.89 9.52 18.29
C ILE A 26 -7.41 9.52 18.25
N VAL A 27 -8.01 10.60 18.67
CA VAL A 27 -9.45 10.87 18.53
C VAL A 27 -9.58 12.30 18.00
N THR A 28 -10.02 12.44 16.77
CA THR A 28 -10.10 13.74 16.09
C THR A 28 -11.44 13.90 15.38
N PRO A 29 -12.12 15.05 15.54
CA PRO A 29 -13.36 15.34 14.85
C PRO A 29 -13.11 15.79 13.41
N MET A 30 -14.10 15.60 12.57
CA MET A 30 -14.14 16.07 11.20
C MET A 30 -15.49 16.71 10.90
N LEU A 31 -15.44 17.85 10.22
CA LEU A 31 -16.56 18.42 9.48
C LEU A 31 -16.33 18.25 7.99
N SER A 32 -17.38 18.07 7.23
CA SER A 32 -17.32 17.97 5.76
C SER A 32 -18.46 18.75 5.13
N GLY A 33 -18.14 19.50 4.09
CA GLY A 33 -19.07 20.19 3.20
C GLY A 33 -18.89 19.67 1.77
N TRP A 34 -19.99 19.37 1.09
CA TRP A 34 -19.99 18.89 -0.29
C TRP A 34 -20.54 19.96 -1.23
N GLY A 35 -20.06 19.94 -2.48
CA GLY A 35 -20.58 20.82 -3.52
C GLY A 35 -20.08 22.25 -3.45
N SER A 36 -19.09 22.55 -2.61
CA SER A 36 -18.44 23.85 -2.54
C SER A 36 -17.64 24.14 -3.80
N LYS A 37 -17.43 25.42 -4.07
CA LYS A 37 -16.68 25.89 -5.23
C LYS A 37 -15.50 26.72 -4.77
N VAL A 38 -14.32 26.36 -5.25
CA VAL A 38 -13.11 27.13 -5.04
C VAL A 38 -12.78 27.92 -6.31
N THR A 39 -12.44 29.18 -6.15
CA THR A 39 -12.16 30.12 -7.24
C THR A 39 -10.83 30.83 -7.00
N PHE A 40 -10.03 30.91 -8.04
CA PHE A 40 -8.81 31.74 -8.08
C PHE A 40 -8.75 32.50 -9.39
N LYS A 41 -8.79 33.83 -9.33
CA LYS A 41 -8.96 34.72 -10.49
C LYS A 41 -10.17 34.26 -11.33
N ASP A 42 -9.97 33.93 -12.60
CA ASP A 42 -11.03 33.49 -13.53
C ASP A 42 -11.29 31.97 -13.51
N LYS A 43 -10.49 31.22 -12.73
CA LYS A 43 -10.58 29.76 -12.67
C LYS A 43 -11.41 29.30 -11.49
N LYS A 44 -12.24 28.29 -11.76
CA LYS A 44 -13.20 27.76 -10.78
C LYS A 44 -13.26 26.25 -10.89
N THR A 45 -13.28 25.58 -9.76
CA THR A 45 -13.46 24.11 -9.68
C THR A 45 -14.33 23.74 -8.48
N SER A 46 -15.02 22.61 -8.60
CA SER A 46 -15.77 22.04 -7.46
C SER A 46 -14.82 21.35 -6.50
N CYS A 47 -15.13 21.38 -5.24
CA CYS A 47 -14.36 20.73 -4.19
C CYS A 47 -15.24 20.21 -3.06
N SER A 48 -14.72 19.30 -2.26
CA SER A 48 -15.20 19.03 -0.91
C SER A 48 -14.38 19.84 0.10
N VAL A 49 -15.05 20.45 1.07
CA VAL A 49 -14.36 21.19 2.15
C VAL A 49 -14.34 20.34 3.40
N LYS A 50 -13.16 20.14 3.97
CA LYS A 50 -12.96 19.37 5.21
C LYS A 50 -12.44 20.30 6.30
N GLY A 51 -13.17 20.37 7.41
CA GLY A 51 -12.71 21.03 8.63
C GLY A 51 -11.99 20.01 9.52
N LEU A 52 -10.68 20.17 9.70
CA LEU A 52 -9.85 19.20 10.40
C LEU A 52 -9.01 19.85 11.49
N LEU A 53 -8.60 19.04 12.46
CA LEU A 53 -7.56 19.39 13.43
C LEU A 53 -6.18 18.97 12.91
N PRO A 54 -5.07 19.57 13.40
CA PRO A 54 -3.72 19.19 13.01
C PRO A 54 -3.39 17.71 13.27
N ASP A 55 -3.94 17.13 14.33
CA ASP A 55 -3.74 15.71 14.67
C ASP A 55 -4.28 14.75 13.61
N TYR A 56 -5.17 15.21 12.74
CA TYR A 56 -5.68 14.41 11.64
C TYR A 56 -4.58 14.00 10.64
N ALA A 57 -3.51 14.79 10.54
CA ALA A 57 -2.34 14.44 9.73
C ALA A 57 -1.69 13.11 10.14
N LYS A 58 -1.87 12.68 11.39
CA LYS A 58 -1.39 11.36 11.87
C LYS A 58 -2.31 10.21 11.46
N VAL A 59 -3.55 10.51 11.05
CA VAL A 59 -4.52 9.51 10.59
C VAL A 59 -4.35 9.21 9.10
N GLU A 60 -4.29 10.24 8.25
CA GLU A 60 -4.20 10.08 6.79
C GLU A 60 -2.79 10.34 6.22
N SER A 61 -1.85 10.85 7.00
CA SER A 61 -0.45 11.12 6.60
C SER A 61 -0.34 11.88 5.27
N PRO A 62 -0.78 13.15 5.21
CA PRO A 62 -0.83 13.93 3.98
C PRO A 62 0.57 14.10 3.38
N LYS A 63 0.68 14.00 2.05
CA LYS A 63 1.93 14.22 1.30
C LYS A 63 2.00 15.67 0.84
N ILE A 64 2.58 16.54 1.64
CA ILE A 64 2.67 17.96 1.31
C ILE A 64 3.79 18.19 0.31
N TYR A 65 3.44 18.72 -0.86
CA TYR A 65 4.38 19.05 -1.93
C TYR A 65 4.87 20.50 -1.86
N TYR A 66 3.95 21.44 -1.63
CA TYR A 66 4.28 22.85 -1.37
C TYR A 66 3.80 23.24 0.01
N GLY A 67 4.60 24.04 0.72
CA GLY A 67 4.23 24.65 1.98
C GLY A 67 4.14 23.69 3.16
N ARG A 68 3.06 23.79 3.94
CA ARG A 68 2.86 23.03 5.17
C ARG A 68 1.40 22.60 5.37
N TYR A 69 1.19 21.64 6.25
CA TYR A 69 -0.15 21.30 6.73
C TYR A 69 -0.61 22.30 7.80
N LEU A 70 -1.89 22.17 8.24
CA LEU A 70 -2.45 22.96 9.32
C LEU A 70 -1.67 22.73 10.63
N ASN A 71 -1.57 23.77 11.45
CA ASN A 71 -0.93 23.69 12.75
C ASN A 71 -1.84 24.23 13.87
N SER A 72 -1.40 24.06 15.12
CA SER A 72 -2.18 24.49 16.30
C SER A 72 -2.41 26.00 16.37
N MET A 73 -1.47 26.81 15.84
CA MET A 73 -1.62 28.27 15.79
C MET A 73 -2.74 28.69 14.84
N ASP A 74 -2.92 27.98 13.71
CA ASP A 74 -4.00 28.25 12.78
C ASP A 74 -5.38 28.06 13.44
N MET A 75 -5.48 27.06 14.36
CA MET A 75 -6.69 26.82 15.16
C MET A 75 -6.93 27.89 16.21
N GLN A 76 -5.90 28.22 17.00
CA GLN A 76 -6.01 29.19 18.11
C GLN A 76 -6.33 30.59 17.62
N GLN A 77 -5.72 30.99 16.51
CA GLN A 77 -5.89 32.33 15.94
C GLN A 77 -6.99 32.39 14.88
N HIS A 78 -7.76 31.33 14.69
CA HIS A 78 -8.83 31.24 13.66
C HIS A 78 -8.38 31.76 12.30
N ARG A 79 -7.14 31.41 11.89
CA ARG A 79 -6.56 31.89 10.64
C ARG A 79 -7.34 31.36 9.44
N LYS A 80 -7.66 32.25 8.51
CA LYS A 80 -8.29 31.91 7.22
C LYS A 80 -7.26 31.29 6.28
N VAL A 81 -6.83 30.07 6.58
CA VAL A 81 -5.84 29.31 5.81
C VAL A 81 -6.45 28.02 5.25
N CYS A 82 -5.91 27.53 4.15
CA CYS A 82 -6.35 26.26 3.58
C CYS A 82 -5.19 25.47 2.98
N VAL A 83 -5.34 24.15 2.96
CA VAL A 83 -4.50 23.20 2.20
C VAL A 83 -5.37 22.68 1.07
N ILE A 84 -4.87 22.76 -0.16
CA ILE A 84 -5.61 22.35 -1.36
C ILE A 84 -5.07 21.01 -1.90
N GLY A 85 -5.98 20.15 -2.36
CA GLY A 85 -5.62 18.88 -2.98
C GLY A 85 -5.00 19.03 -4.38
N LYS A 86 -4.25 18.03 -4.82
CA LYS A 86 -3.52 18.00 -6.09
C LYS A 86 -4.37 18.38 -7.31
N LYS A 87 -5.58 17.83 -7.40
CA LYS A 87 -6.49 18.09 -8.55
C LYS A 87 -6.98 19.53 -8.56
N ILE A 88 -7.30 20.08 -7.39
CA ILE A 88 -7.69 21.48 -7.22
C ILE A 88 -6.52 22.39 -7.61
N TYR A 89 -5.31 22.07 -7.13
CA TYR A 89 -4.11 22.82 -7.49
C TYR A 89 -3.90 22.86 -9.01
N LYS A 90 -3.94 21.70 -9.70
CA LYS A 90 -3.78 21.66 -11.17
C LYS A 90 -4.83 22.47 -11.92
N ASN A 91 -6.06 22.47 -11.44
CA ASN A 91 -7.16 23.21 -12.07
C ASN A 91 -7.05 24.74 -11.87
N LEU A 92 -6.62 25.17 -10.69
CA LEU A 92 -6.53 26.60 -10.37
C LEU A 92 -5.20 27.23 -10.83
N PHE A 93 -4.11 26.45 -10.83
CA PHE A 93 -2.74 26.91 -11.14
C PHE A 93 -2.11 26.11 -12.28
N PRO A 94 -2.68 26.12 -13.52
CA PRO A 94 -2.16 25.33 -14.64
C PRO A 94 -0.77 25.77 -15.11
N GLY A 95 -0.35 27.00 -14.77
CA GLY A 95 1.02 27.47 -15.04
C GLY A 95 2.06 26.88 -14.07
N GLY A 96 1.62 26.07 -13.08
CA GLY A 96 2.50 25.54 -12.06
C GLY A 96 2.98 26.60 -11.06
N GLY A 97 4.04 26.26 -10.31
CA GLY A 97 4.63 27.15 -9.31
C GLY A 97 4.05 26.98 -7.91
N ASN A 98 4.65 27.65 -6.94
CA ASN A 98 4.22 27.57 -5.55
C ASN A 98 2.97 28.44 -5.29
N PRO A 99 1.81 27.86 -4.94
CA PRO A 99 0.58 28.62 -4.68
C PRO A 99 0.50 29.15 -3.25
N CYS A 100 1.46 28.83 -2.37
CA CYS A 100 1.43 29.28 -0.99
C CYS A 100 1.51 30.81 -0.90
N GLY A 101 0.65 31.39 -0.04
CA GLY A 101 0.49 32.83 0.07
C GLY A 101 -0.57 33.44 -0.85
N GLN A 102 -1.06 32.69 -1.84
CA GLN A 102 -2.16 33.16 -2.71
C GLN A 102 -3.51 33.03 -2.01
N LEU A 103 -4.40 34.01 -2.27
CA LEU A 103 -5.77 33.99 -1.77
C LEU A 103 -6.69 33.28 -2.72
N VAL A 104 -7.33 32.22 -2.26
CA VAL A 104 -8.40 31.51 -2.97
C VAL A 104 -9.74 31.77 -2.30
N ARG A 105 -10.81 31.87 -3.09
CA ARG A 105 -12.15 32.03 -2.55
C ARG A 105 -12.86 30.69 -2.54
N ILE A 106 -13.26 30.24 -1.36
CA ILE A 106 -14.08 29.04 -1.18
C ILE A 106 -15.49 29.52 -0.82
N ASP A 107 -16.45 29.21 -1.69
CA ASP A 107 -17.79 29.76 -1.63
C ASP A 107 -17.77 31.32 -1.55
N SER A 108 -17.97 31.89 -0.37
CA SER A 108 -17.99 33.35 -0.16
C SER A 108 -16.81 33.87 0.66
N ILE A 109 -15.89 33.01 1.11
CA ILE A 109 -14.82 33.38 2.05
C ILE A 109 -13.45 33.20 1.38
N TYR A 110 -12.56 34.17 1.59
CA TYR A 110 -11.17 34.11 1.14
C TYR A 110 -10.28 33.40 2.16
N TYR A 111 -9.46 32.48 1.65
CA TYR A 111 -8.50 31.69 2.41
C TYR A 111 -7.10 31.83 1.79
N ASN A 112 -6.10 31.92 2.63
CA ASN A 112 -4.69 31.89 2.19
C ASN A 112 -4.25 30.44 2.03
N VAL A 113 -3.73 30.07 0.88
CA VAL A 113 -3.16 28.75 0.62
C VAL A 113 -1.86 28.60 1.40
N VAL A 114 -1.77 27.64 2.32
CA VAL A 114 -0.57 27.36 3.12
C VAL A 114 0.11 26.05 2.72
N GLY A 115 -0.55 25.23 1.95
CA GLY A 115 0.04 23.98 1.45
C GLY A 115 -0.76 23.34 0.34
N VAL A 116 -0.10 22.40 -0.37
CA VAL A 116 -0.71 21.57 -1.40
C VAL A 116 -0.48 20.11 -1.02
N ASP A 117 -1.57 19.36 -0.89
CA ASP A 117 -1.54 17.93 -0.60
C ASP A 117 -1.58 17.12 -1.89
N TYR A 118 -0.52 16.36 -2.14
CA TYR A 118 -0.36 15.45 -3.27
C TYR A 118 -0.75 14.00 -2.94
N SER A 119 -1.42 13.78 -1.82
CA SER A 119 -1.93 12.45 -1.49
C SER A 119 -2.87 11.96 -2.59
N SER A 120 -2.53 10.84 -3.19
CA SER A 120 -3.33 10.14 -4.20
C SER A 120 -3.77 8.81 -3.60
N GLY A 121 -4.77 8.84 -2.72
CA GLY A 121 -5.37 7.62 -2.16
C GLY A 121 -6.76 7.41 -2.75
N ASN A 122 -7.05 6.21 -3.26
CA ASN A 122 -8.40 5.83 -3.64
C ASN A 122 -9.34 5.67 -2.41
N MET A 123 -8.76 5.65 -1.22
CA MET A 123 -9.45 5.55 0.06
C MET A 123 -9.11 6.76 0.93
N SER A 124 -10.01 7.71 0.93
CA SER A 124 -10.00 8.82 1.87
C SER A 124 -11.33 8.87 2.59
N ILE A 125 -11.29 9.15 3.87
CA ILE A 125 -12.50 9.29 4.67
C ILE A 125 -13.23 10.55 4.17
N ASN A 126 -14.47 10.34 3.74
CA ASN A 126 -15.37 11.44 3.35
C ASN A 126 -14.89 12.28 2.15
N GLY A 127 -14.47 11.62 1.08
CA GLY A 127 -14.07 12.22 -0.20
C GLY A 127 -12.56 12.12 -0.48
N ARG A 128 -12.20 12.21 -1.75
CA ARG A 128 -10.80 12.07 -2.19
C ARG A 128 -9.97 13.26 -1.72
N ALA A 129 -8.78 13.00 -1.16
CA ALA A 129 -7.87 14.06 -0.71
C ALA A 129 -7.51 15.03 -1.83
N GLU A 130 -7.28 14.51 -3.05
CA GLU A 130 -6.93 15.31 -4.23
C GLU A 130 -8.00 16.31 -4.67
N GLU A 131 -9.29 16.05 -4.36
CA GLU A 131 -10.46 16.89 -4.68
C GLU A 131 -10.96 17.70 -3.47
N SER A 132 -10.22 17.65 -2.37
CA SER A 132 -10.62 18.28 -1.11
C SER A 132 -9.82 19.56 -0.82
N VAL A 133 -10.45 20.49 -0.14
CA VAL A 133 -9.79 21.61 0.52
C VAL A 133 -9.91 21.42 2.02
N VAL A 134 -8.79 21.47 2.71
CA VAL A 134 -8.73 21.33 4.17
C VAL A 134 -8.60 22.71 4.80
N ILE A 135 -9.49 23.04 5.74
CA ILE A 135 -9.48 24.28 6.52
C ILE A 135 -9.48 23.97 8.01
N PRO A 136 -9.12 24.91 8.88
CA PRO A 136 -9.24 24.76 10.32
C PRO A 136 -10.65 24.39 10.76
N LEU A 137 -10.80 23.35 11.61
CA LEU A 137 -12.11 22.91 12.11
C LEU A 137 -12.88 24.03 12.78
N THR A 138 -12.22 24.78 13.66
CA THR A 138 -12.83 25.90 14.40
C THR A 138 -13.36 26.98 13.47
N LEU A 139 -12.62 27.25 12.40
CA LEU A 139 -13.05 28.21 11.38
C LEU A 139 -14.25 27.68 10.59
N MET A 140 -14.28 26.40 10.25
CA MET A 140 -15.42 25.78 9.56
C MET A 140 -16.68 25.82 10.42
N GLN A 141 -16.55 25.54 11.72
CA GLN A 141 -17.66 25.63 12.66
C GLN A 141 -18.29 27.02 12.68
N GLN A 142 -17.45 28.06 12.68
CA GLN A 142 -17.93 29.47 12.68
C GLN A 142 -18.48 29.88 11.32
N ALA A 143 -17.75 29.63 10.24
CA ALA A 143 -18.09 30.11 8.91
C ALA A 143 -19.38 29.49 8.34
N TYR A 144 -19.66 28.23 8.70
CA TYR A 144 -20.84 27.49 8.22
C TYR A 144 -21.91 27.31 9.30
N ASN A 145 -21.77 27.99 10.44
CA ASN A 145 -22.72 27.98 11.55
C ASN A 145 -23.05 26.61 12.12
N TYR A 146 -22.06 25.73 12.17
CA TYR A 146 -22.21 24.39 12.76
C TYR A 146 -22.17 24.38 14.29
N GLY A 147 -21.79 25.49 14.95
CA GLY A 147 -21.65 25.54 16.39
C GLY A 147 -20.66 24.50 16.90
N ASN A 148 -21.10 23.64 17.82
CA ASN A 148 -20.27 22.56 18.39
C ASN A 148 -20.42 21.21 17.68
N GLN A 149 -21.21 21.14 16.59
CA GLN A 149 -21.46 19.91 15.88
C GLN A 149 -20.22 19.41 15.14
N VAL A 150 -20.13 18.07 15.00
CA VAL A 150 -19.15 17.38 14.17
C VAL A 150 -19.87 16.29 13.36
N HIS A 151 -19.42 16.07 12.11
CA HIS A 151 -20.07 15.08 11.23
C HIS A 151 -19.49 13.68 11.43
N LEU A 152 -18.21 13.60 11.78
CA LEU A 152 -17.48 12.35 11.94
C LEU A 152 -16.46 12.51 13.06
N ILE A 153 -16.20 11.42 13.78
CA ILE A 153 -15.08 11.30 14.70
C ILE A 153 -14.16 10.21 14.19
N CYS A 154 -12.95 10.59 13.78
CA CYS A 154 -11.93 9.67 13.34
C CYS A 154 -11.10 9.22 14.54
N VAL A 155 -10.87 7.93 14.65
CA VAL A 155 -10.15 7.33 15.77
C VAL A 155 -9.10 6.35 15.29
N THR A 156 -7.98 6.27 16.02
CA THR A 156 -6.99 5.21 15.87
C THR A 156 -6.78 4.50 17.21
N ALA A 157 -6.51 3.20 17.17
CA ALA A 157 -6.18 2.42 18.36
C ALA A 157 -4.68 2.47 18.63
N LYS A 158 -4.29 2.30 19.89
CA LYS A 158 -2.90 2.09 20.29
C LYS A 158 -2.33 0.83 19.65
N ARG A 159 -1.01 0.77 19.48
CA ARG A 159 -0.32 -0.39 18.90
C ARG A 159 -0.71 -1.68 19.62
N GLY A 160 -1.05 -2.71 18.85
CA GLY A 160 -1.44 -4.02 19.36
C GLY A 160 -2.90 -4.16 19.77
N VAL A 161 -3.70 -3.11 19.74
CA VAL A 161 -5.14 -3.17 20.04
C VAL A 161 -5.92 -3.22 18.73
N LYS A 162 -6.77 -4.23 18.56
CA LYS A 162 -7.67 -4.34 17.41
C LYS A 162 -8.84 -3.40 17.57
N MET A 163 -9.12 -2.58 16.53
CA MET A 163 -10.26 -1.65 16.54
C MET A 163 -11.59 -2.37 16.70
N SER A 164 -11.73 -3.57 16.14
CA SER A 164 -12.92 -4.42 16.27
C SER A 164 -13.29 -4.72 17.72
N THR A 165 -12.32 -4.87 18.63
CA THR A 165 -12.57 -5.16 20.06
C THR A 165 -13.10 -3.97 20.84
N ILE A 166 -12.76 -2.75 20.44
CA ILE A 166 -13.15 -1.51 21.14
C ILE A 166 -14.33 -0.79 20.50
N THR A 167 -14.72 -1.20 19.29
CA THR A 167 -15.84 -0.60 18.54
C THR A 167 -17.13 -0.55 19.37
N GLN A 168 -17.49 -1.66 20.04
CA GLN A 168 -18.70 -1.72 20.87
C GLN A 168 -18.61 -0.79 22.09
N LYS A 169 -17.42 -0.67 22.70
CA LYS A 169 -17.16 0.24 23.83
C LYS A 169 -17.36 1.69 23.40
N MET A 170 -16.81 2.10 22.25
CA MET A 170 -17.02 3.44 21.70
C MET A 170 -18.49 3.72 21.41
N ARG A 171 -19.18 2.76 20.78
CA ARG A 171 -20.62 2.87 20.50
C ARG A 171 -21.41 3.11 21.77
N ASN A 172 -21.13 2.35 22.83
CA ASN A 172 -21.82 2.49 24.13
C ASN A 172 -21.58 3.87 24.76
N VAL A 173 -20.38 4.44 24.64
CA VAL A 173 -20.06 5.79 25.16
C VAL A 173 -20.91 6.85 24.45
N ILE A 174 -20.97 6.82 23.12
CA ILE A 174 -21.75 7.78 22.33
C ILE A 174 -23.26 7.57 22.55
N ALA A 175 -23.71 6.32 22.55
CA ALA A 175 -25.11 5.97 22.73
C ALA A 175 -25.67 6.49 24.08
N ARG A 176 -24.91 6.33 25.16
CA ARG A 176 -25.27 6.86 26.49
C ARG A 176 -25.35 8.38 26.48
N ALA A 177 -24.42 9.08 25.83
CA ALA A 177 -24.36 10.53 25.79
C ALA A 177 -25.56 11.14 25.05
N HIS A 178 -26.06 10.46 24.02
CA HIS A 178 -27.15 10.96 23.19
C HIS A 178 -28.49 10.22 23.42
N SER A 179 -28.58 9.40 24.47
CA SER A 179 -29.78 8.58 24.77
C SER A 179 -30.25 7.75 23.57
N VAL A 180 -29.31 7.18 22.83
CA VAL A 180 -29.53 6.30 21.70
C VAL A 180 -29.44 4.85 22.18
N CYS A 181 -30.23 3.93 21.58
CA CYS A 181 -30.16 2.52 21.92
C CYS A 181 -28.81 1.93 21.47
N PRO A 182 -27.99 1.34 22.37
CA PRO A 182 -26.71 0.74 22.00
C PRO A 182 -26.82 -0.40 20.97
N SER A 183 -27.98 -1.04 20.88
CA SER A 183 -28.26 -2.12 19.91
C SER A 183 -28.73 -1.60 18.53
N ASP A 184 -28.97 -0.28 18.39
CA ASP A 184 -29.35 0.31 17.10
C ASP A 184 -28.12 0.63 16.27
N GLU A 185 -27.74 -0.30 15.41
CA GLU A 185 -26.60 -0.16 14.52
C GLU A 185 -26.75 0.97 13.49
N LYS A 186 -27.99 1.33 13.15
CA LYS A 186 -28.27 2.40 12.19
C LYS A 186 -28.14 3.79 12.79
N ALA A 187 -28.32 3.90 14.11
CA ALA A 187 -28.21 5.19 14.79
C ALA A 187 -26.77 5.70 14.90
N ILE A 188 -25.80 4.78 15.08
CA ILE A 188 -24.38 5.08 15.13
C ILE A 188 -23.67 4.20 14.11
N THR A 189 -23.39 4.75 12.94
CA THR A 189 -22.65 4.03 11.92
C THR A 189 -21.14 4.09 12.27
N VAL A 190 -20.52 2.92 12.40
CA VAL A 190 -19.07 2.81 12.58
C VAL A 190 -18.47 2.20 11.33
N PHE A 191 -17.58 2.97 10.69
CA PHE A 191 -16.81 2.48 9.55
C PHE A 191 -15.46 1.97 10.05
N ASN A 192 -15.33 0.67 10.18
CA ASN A 192 -14.09 0.05 10.63
C ASN A 192 -13.22 -0.36 9.44
N THR A 193 -12.18 0.41 9.19
CA THR A 193 -11.22 0.15 8.10
C THR A 193 -10.40 -1.11 8.34
N GLU A 194 -10.19 -1.55 9.61
CA GLU A 194 -9.46 -2.79 9.93
C GLU A 194 -10.11 -4.00 9.26
N VAL A 195 -11.45 -4.10 9.30
CA VAL A 195 -12.19 -5.22 8.68
C VAL A 195 -11.97 -5.23 7.17
N MET A 196 -11.99 -4.06 6.54
CA MET A 196 -11.79 -3.94 5.11
C MET A 196 -10.35 -4.27 4.71
N PHE A 197 -9.35 -3.78 5.45
CA PHE A 197 -7.94 -4.15 5.25
C PHE A 197 -7.72 -5.63 5.49
N GLY A 198 -8.35 -6.23 6.52
CA GLY A 198 -8.29 -7.67 6.77
C GLY A 198 -8.83 -8.51 5.61
N MET A 199 -9.88 -8.06 4.93
CA MET A 199 -10.36 -8.73 3.71
C MET A 199 -9.35 -8.62 2.56
N LEU A 200 -8.72 -7.46 2.39
CA LEU A 200 -7.66 -7.26 1.39
C LEU A 200 -6.43 -8.12 1.70
N ASP A 201 -6.00 -8.19 2.96
CA ASP A 201 -4.86 -9.02 3.38
C ASP A 201 -5.13 -10.51 3.12
N ASN A 202 -6.34 -10.99 3.39
CA ASN A 202 -6.74 -12.36 3.08
C ASN A 202 -6.73 -12.63 1.56
N LEU A 203 -7.21 -11.67 0.76
CA LEU A 203 -7.16 -11.76 -0.70
C LEU A 203 -5.73 -11.80 -1.20
N PHE A 204 -4.86 -10.90 -0.73
CA PHE A 204 -3.44 -10.91 -1.10
C PHE A 204 -2.73 -12.18 -0.64
N SER A 205 -3.07 -12.72 0.53
CA SER A 205 -2.54 -14.00 1.01
C SER A 205 -2.94 -15.14 0.10
N GLY A 206 -4.20 -15.16 -0.37
CA GLY A 206 -4.68 -16.14 -1.36
C GLY A 206 -3.95 -16.03 -2.71
N VAL A 207 -3.77 -14.80 -3.21
CA VAL A 207 -3.00 -14.54 -4.44
C VAL A 207 -1.54 -14.98 -4.28
N ASN A 208 -0.91 -14.64 -3.15
CA ASN A 208 0.46 -15.07 -2.84
C ASN A 208 0.59 -16.60 -2.81
N PHE A 209 -0.38 -17.29 -2.21
CA PHE A 209 -0.40 -18.76 -2.22
C PHE A 209 -0.44 -19.32 -3.65
N LEU A 210 -1.29 -18.76 -4.52
CA LEU A 210 -1.35 -19.17 -5.93
C LEU A 210 -0.05 -18.89 -6.69
N ILE A 211 0.58 -17.74 -6.45
CA ILE A 211 1.87 -17.39 -7.05
C ILE A 211 2.93 -18.40 -6.63
N TRP A 212 3.00 -18.77 -5.35
CA TRP A 212 3.91 -19.79 -4.86
C TRP A 212 3.64 -21.18 -5.47
N LEU A 213 2.36 -21.57 -5.56
CA LEU A 213 1.96 -22.86 -6.14
C LEU A 213 2.41 -22.97 -7.60
N VAL A 214 2.07 -21.94 -8.41
CA VAL A 214 2.44 -21.91 -9.84
C VAL A 214 3.94 -21.77 -9.99
N GLY A 215 4.59 -20.93 -9.18
CA GLY A 215 6.03 -20.72 -9.21
C GLY A 215 6.82 -22.01 -8.92
N ILE A 216 6.46 -22.72 -7.87
CA ILE A 216 7.09 -24.02 -7.54
C ILE A 216 6.81 -25.03 -8.65
N GLY A 217 5.58 -25.09 -9.16
CA GLY A 217 5.22 -26.00 -10.25
C GLY A 217 6.05 -25.76 -11.52
N THR A 218 6.23 -24.50 -11.92
CA THR A 218 7.04 -24.14 -13.09
C THR A 218 8.52 -24.40 -12.88
N LEU A 219 9.05 -24.16 -11.68
CA LEU A 219 10.44 -24.48 -11.33
C LEU A 219 10.69 -25.97 -11.39
N LEU A 220 9.78 -26.80 -10.86
CA LEU A 220 9.89 -28.26 -10.94
C LEU A 220 9.81 -28.77 -12.39
N ALA A 221 8.90 -28.22 -13.19
CA ALA A 221 8.80 -28.56 -14.61
C ALA A 221 10.09 -28.20 -15.35
N GLY A 222 10.67 -27.03 -15.07
CA GLY A 222 11.97 -26.61 -15.61
C GLY A 222 13.11 -27.55 -15.20
N ALA A 223 13.17 -27.95 -13.93
CA ALA A 223 14.18 -28.90 -13.44
C ALA A 223 14.08 -30.29 -14.12
N ILE A 224 12.84 -30.78 -14.31
CA ILE A 224 12.60 -32.05 -15.04
C ILE A 224 13.04 -31.89 -16.50
N GLY A 225 12.75 -30.75 -17.15
CA GLY A 225 13.18 -30.45 -18.51
C GLY A 225 14.71 -30.48 -18.65
N VAL A 226 15.43 -29.80 -17.75
CA VAL A 226 16.90 -29.84 -17.71
C VAL A 226 17.42 -31.28 -17.48
N SER A 227 16.84 -32.01 -16.52
CA SER A 227 17.20 -33.39 -16.24
C SER A 227 17.04 -34.29 -17.48
N ASN A 228 15.94 -34.12 -18.22
CA ASN A 228 15.69 -34.92 -19.45
C ASN A 228 16.72 -34.59 -20.54
N ILE A 229 17.05 -33.31 -20.77
CA ILE A 229 18.08 -32.90 -21.73
C ILE A 229 19.43 -33.49 -21.34
N MET A 230 19.83 -33.36 -20.07
CA MET A 230 21.08 -33.90 -19.56
C MET A 230 21.15 -35.45 -19.66
N MET A 231 20.00 -36.13 -19.50
CA MET A 231 19.90 -37.56 -19.65
C MET A 231 20.20 -38.00 -21.12
N VAL A 232 19.70 -37.24 -22.09
CA VAL A 232 20.00 -37.48 -23.52
C VAL A 232 21.48 -37.21 -23.79
N THR A 233 22.01 -36.08 -23.31
CA THR A 233 23.44 -35.74 -23.46
C THR A 233 24.38 -36.81 -22.88
N VAL A 234 24.05 -37.37 -21.70
CA VAL A 234 24.83 -38.47 -21.09
C VAL A 234 24.77 -39.70 -21.97
N ARG A 235 23.63 -40.02 -22.58
CA ARG A 235 23.53 -41.15 -23.54
C ARG A 235 24.39 -40.95 -24.79
N GLU A 236 24.37 -39.77 -25.38
CA GLU A 236 25.18 -39.44 -26.55
C GLU A 236 26.69 -39.52 -26.26
N ARG A 237 27.11 -39.15 -25.02
CA ARG A 237 28.51 -39.19 -24.59
C ARG A 237 28.89 -40.48 -23.87
N THR A 238 28.10 -41.56 -23.98
CA THR A 238 28.37 -42.85 -23.29
C THR A 238 29.74 -43.38 -23.58
N ILE A 239 30.16 -43.37 -24.87
CA ILE A 239 31.47 -43.86 -25.31
C ILE A 239 32.62 -43.02 -24.70
N GLU A 240 32.51 -41.73 -24.72
CA GLU A 240 33.48 -40.79 -24.11
C GLU A 240 33.64 -41.05 -22.62
N ILE A 241 32.53 -41.19 -21.91
CA ILE A 241 32.50 -41.49 -20.47
C ILE A 241 33.13 -42.87 -20.20
N GLY A 242 32.83 -43.86 -21.02
CA GLY A 242 33.44 -45.21 -20.95
C GLY A 242 34.96 -45.17 -21.10
N ILE A 243 35.46 -44.48 -22.11
CA ILE A 243 36.92 -44.29 -22.33
C ILE A 243 37.57 -43.59 -21.12
N ARG A 244 36.99 -42.52 -20.62
CA ARG A 244 37.52 -41.82 -19.43
C ARG A 244 37.59 -42.74 -18.20
N ARG A 245 36.58 -43.57 -18.02
CA ARG A 245 36.59 -44.59 -16.95
C ARG A 245 37.63 -45.66 -17.14
N ALA A 246 37.87 -46.12 -18.39
CA ALA A 246 38.91 -47.08 -18.72
C ALA A 246 40.32 -46.54 -18.43
N ILE A 247 40.56 -45.25 -18.63
CA ILE A 247 41.82 -44.54 -18.33
C ILE A 247 41.98 -44.24 -16.84
N GLY A 248 40.97 -44.52 -15.98
CA GLY A 248 41.07 -44.42 -14.53
C GLY A 248 40.30 -43.24 -13.90
N ALA A 249 39.38 -42.59 -14.62
CA ALA A 249 38.51 -41.58 -14.04
C ALA A 249 37.59 -42.16 -12.96
N THR A 250 37.55 -41.56 -11.78
CA THR A 250 36.69 -41.98 -10.69
C THR A 250 35.22 -41.67 -10.98
N PRO A 251 34.27 -42.51 -10.52
CA PRO A 251 32.85 -42.21 -10.65
C PRO A 251 32.43 -40.84 -10.10
N LYS A 252 33.08 -40.40 -8.99
CA LYS A 252 32.84 -39.11 -8.37
C LYS A 252 33.27 -37.92 -9.25
N SER A 253 34.32 -38.08 -10.05
CA SER A 253 34.78 -37.05 -10.98
C SER A 253 33.76 -36.84 -12.11
N ILE A 254 33.21 -37.94 -12.66
CA ILE A 254 32.16 -37.86 -13.70
C ILE A 254 30.88 -37.25 -13.14
N LEU A 255 30.48 -37.67 -11.93
CA LEU A 255 29.32 -37.09 -11.23
C LEU A 255 29.51 -35.58 -11.02
N GLY A 256 30.67 -35.14 -10.53
CA GLY A 256 30.99 -33.74 -10.34
C GLY A 256 30.92 -32.94 -11.65
N GLN A 257 31.42 -33.49 -12.76
CA GLN A 257 31.36 -32.85 -14.07
C GLN A 257 29.90 -32.63 -14.53
N ILE A 258 29.05 -33.64 -14.46
CA ILE A 258 27.65 -33.54 -14.92
C ILE A 258 26.85 -32.58 -14.04
N ILE A 259 27.07 -32.62 -12.72
CA ILE A 259 26.43 -31.66 -11.81
C ILE A 259 26.89 -30.24 -12.10
N SER A 260 28.17 -30.01 -12.35
CA SER A 260 28.69 -28.67 -12.67
C SER A 260 28.12 -28.14 -13.99
N GLU A 261 27.99 -28.98 -15.02
CA GLU A 261 27.33 -28.62 -16.28
C GLU A 261 25.88 -28.23 -16.07
N SER A 262 25.16 -28.98 -15.25
CA SER A 262 23.76 -28.71 -14.90
C SER A 262 23.62 -27.39 -14.12
N ILE A 263 24.49 -27.11 -13.16
CA ILE A 263 24.50 -25.83 -12.39
C ILE A 263 24.80 -24.67 -13.31
N VAL A 264 25.81 -24.75 -14.19
CA VAL A 264 26.14 -23.67 -15.13
C VAL A 264 24.95 -23.38 -16.04
N LEU A 265 24.35 -24.38 -16.63
CA LEU A 265 23.18 -24.23 -17.51
C LEU A 265 22.00 -23.59 -16.79
N THR A 266 21.68 -24.06 -15.59
CA THR A 266 20.58 -23.51 -14.78
C THR A 266 20.89 -22.09 -14.31
N SER A 267 22.14 -21.77 -13.96
CA SER A 267 22.55 -20.45 -13.53
C SER A 267 22.44 -19.42 -14.67
N VAL A 268 22.94 -19.78 -15.88
CA VAL A 268 22.83 -18.89 -17.05
C VAL A 268 21.36 -18.62 -17.40
N ALA A 269 20.55 -19.69 -17.48
CA ALA A 269 19.11 -19.56 -17.75
C ALA A 269 18.39 -18.73 -16.66
N GLY A 270 18.72 -19.00 -15.38
CA GLY A 270 18.13 -18.28 -14.25
C GLY A 270 18.53 -16.80 -14.18
N MET A 271 19.80 -16.48 -14.44
CA MET A 271 20.25 -15.07 -14.50
C MET A 271 19.58 -14.31 -15.64
N SER A 272 19.42 -14.94 -16.81
CA SER A 272 18.66 -14.33 -17.92
C SER A 272 17.21 -14.08 -17.54
N GLY A 273 16.56 -15.03 -16.84
CA GLY A 273 15.19 -14.86 -16.33
C GLY A 273 15.06 -13.71 -15.33
N ILE A 274 16.01 -13.58 -14.38
CA ILE A 274 16.05 -12.46 -13.43
C ILE A 274 16.25 -11.14 -14.17
N PHE A 275 17.13 -11.09 -15.15
CA PHE A 275 17.35 -9.90 -15.98
C PHE A 275 16.06 -9.46 -16.68
N PHE A 276 15.35 -10.37 -17.34
CA PHE A 276 14.05 -10.07 -17.96
C PHE A 276 13.03 -9.59 -16.96
N ALA A 277 12.93 -10.20 -15.78
CA ALA A 277 12.01 -9.76 -14.72
C ALA A 277 12.31 -8.33 -14.28
N VAL A 278 13.58 -7.97 -14.07
CA VAL A 278 14.00 -6.61 -13.71
C VAL A 278 13.61 -5.60 -14.81
N VAL A 279 13.87 -5.94 -16.07
CA VAL A 279 13.51 -5.05 -17.21
C VAL A 279 11.99 -4.82 -17.26
N ILE A 280 11.18 -5.85 -17.10
CA ILE A 280 9.72 -5.74 -17.11
C ILE A 280 9.24 -4.86 -15.95
N LEU A 281 9.79 -5.04 -14.73
CA LEU A 281 9.44 -4.24 -13.58
C LEU A 281 9.85 -2.76 -13.76
N GLN A 282 11.02 -2.51 -14.34
CA GLN A 282 11.47 -1.16 -14.68
C GLN A 282 10.52 -0.47 -15.68
N LEU A 283 10.10 -1.18 -16.72
CA LEU A 283 9.12 -0.66 -17.68
C LEU A 283 7.78 -0.38 -17.03
N ALA A 284 7.32 -1.24 -16.13
CA ALA A 284 6.10 -1.04 -15.36
C ALA A 284 6.19 0.19 -14.44
N GLU A 285 7.34 0.42 -13.79
CA GLU A 285 7.59 1.61 -12.97
C GLU A 285 7.57 2.88 -13.81
N MET A 286 8.21 2.89 -14.98
CA MET A 286 8.16 4.01 -15.93
C MET A 286 6.75 4.32 -16.40
N ALA A 287 5.96 3.30 -16.71
CA ALA A 287 4.56 3.47 -17.13
C ALA A 287 3.65 4.03 -16.03
N ASN A 288 3.97 3.77 -14.76
CA ASN A 288 3.23 4.27 -13.59
C ASN A 288 3.78 5.60 -13.03
N THR A 289 4.74 6.21 -13.71
CA THR A 289 5.28 7.53 -13.33
C THR A 289 4.40 8.61 -13.93
N THR A 290 3.67 9.36 -13.09
CA THR A 290 2.84 10.48 -13.52
C THR A 290 3.45 11.78 -13.02
N ASP A 291 3.68 12.76 -13.92
CA ASP A 291 4.24 14.07 -13.57
C ASP A 291 5.63 14.04 -12.93
N GLY A 292 6.46 13.04 -13.26
CA GLY A 292 7.80 12.90 -12.67
C GLY A 292 7.82 12.37 -11.23
N ILE A 293 6.65 12.02 -10.69
CA ILE A 293 6.53 11.41 -9.35
C ILE A 293 6.24 9.92 -9.53
N VAL A 294 7.16 9.10 -9.04
CA VAL A 294 6.99 7.64 -9.03
C VAL A 294 5.88 7.29 -8.03
N THR A 295 4.76 6.78 -8.55
CA THR A 295 3.59 6.44 -7.72
C THR A 295 3.79 5.13 -6.97
N SER A 296 4.55 4.19 -7.57
CA SER A 296 4.83 2.87 -6.98
C SER A 296 6.22 2.41 -7.40
N HIS A 297 7.03 2.00 -6.43
CA HIS A 297 8.36 1.43 -6.67
C HIS A 297 8.25 -0.09 -6.85
N PHE A 298 8.60 -0.58 -8.03
CA PHE A 298 8.62 -2.01 -8.36
C PHE A 298 10.08 -2.51 -8.39
N GLN A 299 10.74 -2.52 -7.23
CA GLN A 299 12.14 -2.94 -7.14
C GLN A 299 12.26 -4.31 -6.49
N ILE A 300 13.07 -5.19 -7.09
CA ILE A 300 13.43 -6.47 -6.46
C ILE A 300 14.44 -6.18 -5.36
N GLY A 301 14.13 -6.60 -4.13
CA GLY A 301 15.05 -6.50 -3.02
C GLY A 301 16.32 -7.33 -3.27
N PHE A 302 17.48 -6.80 -2.89
CA PHE A 302 18.78 -7.49 -3.05
C PHE A 302 18.76 -8.92 -2.45
N TRP A 303 18.21 -9.09 -1.27
CA TRP A 303 18.08 -10.40 -0.62
C TRP A 303 17.15 -11.36 -1.36
N THR A 304 16.12 -10.85 -2.00
CA THR A 304 15.21 -11.65 -2.84
C THR A 304 15.94 -12.17 -4.08
N ALA A 305 16.76 -11.32 -4.72
CA ALA A 305 17.57 -11.72 -5.86
C ALA A 305 18.60 -12.80 -5.48
N ILE A 306 19.30 -12.64 -4.35
CA ILE A 306 20.22 -13.67 -3.83
C ILE A 306 19.47 -14.96 -3.53
N GLY A 307 18.33 -14.89 -2.86
CA GLY A 307 17.50 -16.05 -2.57
C GLY A 307 17.09 -16.81 -3.84
N ALA A 308 16.73 -16.10 -4.90
CA ALA A 308 16.40 -16.69 -6.18
C ALA A 308 17.61 -17.44 -6.79
N VAL A 309 18.81 -16.86 -6.77
CA VAL A 309 20.03 -17.51 -7.27
C VAL A 309 20.35 -18.78 -6.47
N VAL A 310 20.19 -18.75 -5.16
CA VAL A 310 20.42 -19.94 -4.30
C VAL A 310 19.41 -21.04 -4.61
N ILE A 311 18.13 -20.71 -4.75
CA ILE A 311 17.09 -21.69 -5.11
C ILE A 311 17.38 -22.29 -6.49
N LEU A 312 17.75 -21.50 -7.48
CA LEU A 312 18.09 -21.97 -8.82
C LEU A 312 19.32 -22.88 -8.81
N SER A 313 20.33 -22.57 -7.98
CA SER A 313 21.51 -23.42 -7.83
C SER A 313 21.17 -24.78 -7.21
N ILE A 314 20.31 -24.79 -6.19
CA ILE A 314 19.81 -26.05 -5.59
C ILE A 314 19.05 -26.88 -6.61
N LEU A 315 18.18 -26.25 -7.39
CA LEU A 315 17.41 -26.92 -8.44
C LEU A 315 18.33 -27.46 -9.55
N GLY A 316 19.39 -26.74 -9.92
CA GLY A 316 20.40 -27.18 -10.85
C GLY A 316 21.11 -28.46 -10.39
N VAL A 317 21.48 -28.53 -9.10
CA VAL A 317 22.03 -29.74 -8.50
C VAL A 317 21.03 -30.91 -8.57
N LEU A 318 19.79 -30.66 -8.13
CA LEU A 318 18.73 -31.69 -8.11
C LEU A 318 18.43 -32.22 -9.53
N ALA A 319 18.35 -31.33 -10.53
CA ALA A 319 18.12 -31.70 -11.93
C ALA A 319 19.28 -32.53 -12.52
N GLY A 320 20.51 -32.24 -12.06
CA GLY A 320 21.72 -32.99 -12.49
C GLY A 320 21.91 -34.36 -11.82
N LEU A 321 21.24 -34.62 -10.68
CA LEU A 321 21.46 -35.88 -9.94
C LEU A 321 21.07 -37.14 -10.72
N ALA A 322 19.89 -37.15 -11.31
CA ALA A 322 19.40 -38.32 -12.04
C ALA A 322 20.30 -38.70 -13.26
N PRO A 323 20.68 -37.75 -14.14
CA PRO A 323 21.63 -38.06 -15.24
C PRO A 323 23.03 -38.41 -14.71
N ALA A 324 23.50 -37.80 -13.62
CA ALA A 324 24.79 -38.11 -13.05
C ALA A 324 24.87 -39.55 -12.48
N PHE A 325 23.83 -39.99 -11.77
CA PHE A 325 23.76 -41.36 -11.28
C PHE A 325 23.75 -42.36 -12.44
N ARG A 326 23.06 -42.06 -13.54
CA ARG A 326 23.06 -42.92 -14.74
C ARG A 326 24.42 -42.98 -15.40
N ALA A 327 25.14 -41.86 -15.49
CA ALA A 327 26.51 -41.83 -16.04
C ALA A 327 27.49 -42.66 -15.20
N MET A 328 27.32 -42.69 -13.88
CA MET A 328 28.15 -43.54 -13.00
C MET A 328 27.92 -45.02 -13.21
N SER A 329 26.76 -45.46 -13.70
CA SER A 329 26.44 -46.86 -13.93
C SER A 329 27.01 -47.41 -15.26
N ILE A 330 27.59 -46.57 -16.14
CA ILE A 330 28.19 -46.96 -17.40
C ILE A 330 29.45 -47.77 -17.09
N LYS A 331 29.53 -49.01 -17.63
CA LYS A 331 30.69 -49.89 -17.47
C LYS A 331 31.80 -49.53 -18.47
N PRO A 332 33.09 -49.71 -18.14
CA PRO A 332 34.22 -49.43 -19.05
C PRO A 332 34.25 -50.25 -20.31
N VAL A 333 33.43 -51.31 -20.42
CA VAL A 333 33.44 -52.30 -21.49
C VAL A 333 32.16 -52.25 -22.36
N ASP A 334 31.21 -51.42 -22.05
CA ASP A 334 30.05 -51.13 -22.87
C ASP A 334 30.36 -49.92 -23.75
#